data_7a13e613e5efaf6ec50ae351951d5566
#
_entry.id   7a13e613e5efaf6ec50ae351951d5566
#
_cell.length_a   1.000
_cell.length_b   1.000
_cell.length_c   1.000
_cell.angle_alpha   90.00
_cell.angle_beta   90.00
_cell.angle_gamma   90.00
#
_symmetry.space_group_name_H-M   'P 1'
#
loop_
_entity.id
_entity.type
_entity.pdbx_description
1 polymer ?
#
loop_
_entity_poly.entity_id
_entity_poly.type
_entity_poly.pdbx_seq_one_letter_code
_entity_poly.pdbx_strand_id
1 'polypeptide(L)'
;MRARQAFFTKQLAWLQDTNWWQMLGYAWLVFIFGRFAMFLLPEALKPLLDKPLLALPLLLIVAKDLVGIPDFSRRMRQVARKGTPWSERLGATLPPEFLAFLKLGRAMRQGFLAWVRRQPHPARPAGAVLTYTERGAYSTVLAFAVFSACIELPIDAAIATIFIDEPRVRAILHVCSLFSAATILMWVAGDRWMVRGAKGHVLTGDALDLSIGARASGIIPLDAIAGCDNLTEKPDLWCKRHGVARRDTVTVSPFDAPNVVLRLRPEAPVTIMTYQMATQAPACVFLYLDRPELLGAAVRRSQEA
;
A
#
# COMPACT_ATOMS: atom_id res chain seq x y z
N MET A 1 14.93 -20.13 -31.02
CA MET A 1 13.72 -19.29 -31.02
C MET A 1 12.85 -19.46 -29.76
N ARG A 2 12.47 -20.66 -29.35
CA ARG A 2 11.59 -20.91 -28.19
C ARG A 2 12.10 -20.34 -26.84
N ALA A 3 13.39 -20.42 -26.54
CA ALA A 3 13.96 -19.87 -25.30
C ALA A 3 13.89 -18.34 -25.21
N ARG A 4 14.06 -17.62 -26.32
CA ARG A 4 13.88 -16.17 -26.35
C ARG A 4 12.42 -15.75 -26.16
N GLN A 5 11.49 -16.48 -26.78
CA GLN A 5 10.04 -16.21 -26.58
C GLN A 5 9.62 -16.44 -25.13
N ALA A 6 10.07 -17.54 -24.50
CA ALA A 6 9.80 -17.80 -23.10
C ALA A 6 10.39 -16.74 -22.15
N PHE A 7 11.57 -16.20 -22.46
CA PHE A 7 12.16 -15.13 -21.69
C PHE A 7 11.34 -13.82 -21.81
N PHE A 8 10.95 -13.44 -23.03
CA PHE A 8 10.12 -12.23 -23.23
C PHE A 8 8.74 -12.32 -22.59
N THR A 9 8.08 -13.47 -22.67
CA THR A 9 6.79 -13.67 -21.99
C THR A 9 6.90 -13.59 -20.47
N LYS A 10 7.98 -14.11 -19.90
CA LYS A 10 8.22 -14.00 -18.44
C LYS A 10 8.49 -12.56 -18.01
N GLN A 11 9.24 -11.78 -18.80
CA GLN A 11 9.51 -10.36 -18.51
C GLN A 11 8.23 -9.50 -18.64
N LEU A 12 7.43 -9.77 -19.67
CA LEU A 12 6.13 -9.10 -19.83
C LEU A 12 5.18 -9.41 -18.66
N ALA A 13 5.08 -10.67 -18.25
CA ALA A 13 4.28 -11.06 -17.09
C ALA A 13 4.78 -10.35 -15.82
N TRP A 14 6.09 -10.31 -15.60
CA TRP A 14 6.66 -9.61 -14.45
C TRP A 14 6.32 -8.11 -14.48
N LEU A 15 6.43 -7.43 -15.64
CA LEU A 15 6.04 -6.03 -15.79
C LEU A 15 4.54 -5.81 -15.55
N GLN A 16 3.68 -6.75 -15.94
CA GLN A 16 2.24 -6.68 -15.68
C GLN A 16 1.93 -6.82 -14.18
N ASP A 17 2.54 -7.79 -13.52
CA ASP A 17 2.29 -8.11 -12.11
C ASP A 17 2.92 -7.10 -11.13
N THR A 18 3.99 -6.40 -11.56
CA THR A 18 4.64 -5.37 -10.74
C THR A 18 3.74 -4.14 -10.63
N ASN A 19 3.43 -3.68 -9.42
CA ASN A 19 2.66 -2.45 -9.24
C ASN A 19 3.51 -1.20 -9.54
N TRP A 20 2.85 -0.04 -9.73
CA TRP A 20 3.53 1.21 -10.08
C TRP A 20 4.50 1.69 -9.01
N TRP A 21 4.20 1.50 -7.73
CA TRP A 21 5.11 1.91 -6.64
C TRP A 21 6.39 1.09 -6.63
N GLN A 22 6.28 -0.22 -6.87
CA GLN A 22 7.46 -1.08 -7.02
C GLN A 22 8.28 -0.69 -8.25
N MET A 23 7.63 -0.37 -9.37
CA MET A 23 8.31 0.06 -10.58
C MET A 23 9.07 1.38 -10.38
N LEU A 24 8.45 2.37 -9.73
CA LEU A 24 9.12 3.62 -9.36
C LEU A 24 10.28 3.36 -8.39
N GLY A 25 10.10 2.44 -7.43
CA GLY A 25 11.17 2.02 -6.52
C GLY A 25 12.35 1.41 -7.29
N TYR A 26 12.11 0.51 -8.24
CA TYR A 26 13.17 -0.05 -9.08
C TYR A 26 13.85 1.01 -9.95
N ALA A 27 13.08 1.89 -10.57
CA ALA A 27 13.63 2.99 -11.35
C ALA A 27 14.52 3.92 -10.51
N TRP A 28 14.08 4.22 -9.28
CA TRP A 28 14.85 4.99 -8.31
C TRP A 28 16.14 4.30 -7.87
N LEU A 29 16.07 3.00 -7.57
CA LEU A 29 17.26 2.21 -7.22
C LEU A 29 18.26 2.19 -8.39
N VAL A 30 17.79 1.94 -9.62
CA VAL A 30 18.65 1.97 -10.81
C VAL A 30 19.30 3.34 -11.00
N PHE A 31 18.56 4.43 -10.75
CA PHE A 31 19.08 5.79 -10.80
C PHE A 31 20.17 6.01 -9.74
N ILE A 32 19.91 5.68 -8.47
CA ILE A 32 20.89 5.87 -7.38
C ILE A 32 22.13 5.03 -7.59
N PHE A 33 21.97 3.72 -7.86
CA PHE A 33 23.11 2.84 -8.11
C PHE A 33 23.89 3.24 -9.37
N GLY A 34 23.19 3.69 -10.40
CA GLY A 34 23.82 4.25 -11.61
C GLY A 34 24.67 5.48 -11.28
N ARG A 35 24.14 6.43 -10.49
CA ARG A 35 24.89 7.62 -10.05
C ARG A 35 26.07 7.26 -9.15
N PHE A 36 25.89 6.33 -8.24
CA PHE A 36 26.96 5.83 -7.37
C PHE A 36 28.06 5.13 -8.19
N ALA A 37 27.69 4.29 -9.15
CA ALA A 37 28.65 3.65 -10.06
C ALA A 37 29.46 4.69 -10.85
N MET A 38 28.80 5.77 -11.32
CA MET A 38 29.48 6.88 -12.00
C MET A 38 30.54 7.57 -11.13
N PHE A 39 30.29 7.63 -9.80
CA PHE A 39 31.29 8.18 -8.88
C PHE A 39 32.55 7.32 -8.81
N LEU A 40 32.42 6.00 -8.91
CA LEU A 40 33.51 5.04 -8.82
C LEU A 40 34.24 4.80 -10.17
N LEU A 41 33.68 5.24 -11.31
CA LEU A 41 34.25 5.02 -12.61
C LEU A 41 35.37 6.01 -12.95
N PRO A 42 36.40 5.56 -13.74
CA PRO A 42 37.40 6.45 -14.32
C PRO A 42 36.77 7.55 -15.15
N GLU A 43 37.35 8.75 -15.12
CA GLU A 43 36.86 9.93 -15.84
C GLU A 43 36.66 9.70 -17.35
N ALA A 44 37.49 8.85 -17.96
CA ALA A 44 37.41 8.51 -19.39
C ALA A 44 36.11 7.78 -19.78
N LEU A 45 35.48 7.04 -18.86
CA LEU A 45 34.26 6.26 -19.09
C LEU A 45 32.98 7.03 -18.75
N LYS A 46 33.08 8.07 -17.92
CA LYS A 46 31.93 8.84 -17.46
C LYS A 46 31.08 9.42 -18.59
N PRO A 47 31.66 10.11 -19.61
CA PRO A 47 30.87 10.69 -20.70
C PRO A 47 30.13 9.63 -21.54
N LEU A 48 30.68 8.41 -21.61
CA LEU A 48 30.09 7.32 -22.40
C LEU A 48 28.86 6.70 -21.67
N LEU A 49 28.91 6.62 -20.34
CA LEU A 49 27.90 5.92 -19.54
C LEU A 49 26.85 6.83 -18.91
N ASP A 50 27.09 8.13 -18.81
CA ASP A 50 26.17 9.08 -18.15
C ASP A 50 24.77 9.06 -18.79
N LYS A 51 24.68 9.22 -20.12
CA LYS A 51 23.39 9.20 -20.83
C LYS A 51 22.66 7.85 -20.76
N PRO A 52 23.33 6.69 -21.04
CA PRO A 52 22.71 5.40 -20.88
C PRO A 52 22.17 5.13 -19.45
N LEU A 53 22.93 5.46 -18.42
CA LEU A 53 22.52 5.27 -17.02
C LEU A 53 21.34 6.15 -16.62
N LEU A 54 21.22 7.36 -17.16
CA LEU A 54 20.04 8.22 -16.98
C LEU A 54 18.83 7.71 -17.78
N ALA A 55 19.05 7.08 -18.93
CA ALA A 55 17.97 6.56 -19.76
C ALA A 55 17.33 5.28 -19.17
N LEU A 56 18.08 4.44 -18.45
CA LEU A 56 17.58 3.17 -17.91
C LEU A 56 16.35 3.30 -17.00
N PRO A 57 16.29 4.20 -16.00
CA PRO A 57 15.09 4.41 -15.19
C PRO A 57 13.89 4.84 -16.03
N LEU A 58 14.11 5.74 -17.01
CA LEU A 58 13.07 6.19 -17.92
C LEU A 58 12.54 5.04 -18.80
N LEU A 59 13.43 4.19 -19.32
CA LEU A 59 13.05 3.04 -20.12
C LEU A 59 12.19 2.04 -19.31
N LEU A 60 12.49 1.84 -18.03
CA LEU A 60 11.67 1.02 -17.14
C LEU A 60 10.24 1.58 -16.98
N ILE A 61 10.12 2.89 -16.79
CA ILE A 61 8.84 3.58 -16.66
C ILE A 61 8.06 3.48 -17.99
N VAL A 62 8.69 3.79 -19.11
CA VAL A 62 8.07 3.71 -20.45
C VAL A 62 7.65 2.27 -20.78
N ALA A 63 8.47 1.27 -20.46
CA ALA A 63 8.11 -0.13 -20.65
C ALA A 63 6.87 -0.51 -19.86
N LYS A 64 6.75 -0.05 -18.61
CA LYS A 64 5.57 -0.26 -17.77
C LYS A 64 4.33 0.41 -18.36
N ASP A 65 4.44 1.65 -18.85
CA ASP A 65 3.36 2.37 -19.51
C ASP A 65 2.86 1.62 -20.76
N LEU A 66 3.77 1.18 -21.62
CA LEU A 66 3.43 0.45 -22.84
C LEU A 66 2.67 -0.84 -22.54
N VAL A 67 3.10 -1.57 -21.52
CA VAL A 67 2.42 -2.81 -21.07
C VAL A 67 1.05 -2.50 -20.45
N GLY A 68 0.86 -1.31 -19.88
CA GLY A 68 -0.39 -0.83 -19.28
C GLY A 68 -1.44 -0.32 -20.29
N ILE A 69 -1.07 -0.06 -21.55
CA ILE A 69 -1.99 0.50 -22.58
C ILE A 69 -3.29 -0.29 -22.76
N PRO A 70 -3.30 -1.63 -22.82
CA PRO A 70 -4.56 -2.38 -22.96
C PRO A 70 -5.53 -2.14 -21.81
N ASP A 71 -5.04 -2.09 -20.58
CA ASP A 71 -5.87 -1.86 -19.38
C ASP A 71 -6.35 -0.41 -19.31
N PHE A 72 -5.51 0.54 -19.65
CA PHE A 72 -5.88 1.95 -19.81
C PHE A 72 -6.99 2.11 -20.83
N SER A 73 -6.86 1.50 -22.01
CA SER A 73 -7.85 1.55 -23.09
C SER A 73 -9.19 0.97 -22.67
N ARG A 74 -9.20 -0.15 -21.91
CA ARG A 74 -10.41 -0.75 -21.37
C ARG A 74 -11.12 0.20 -20.38
N ARG A 75 -10.37 0.79 -19.44
CA ARG A 75 -10.90 1.76 -18.47
C ARG A 75 -11.49 2.98 -19.16
N MET A 76 -10.79 3.56 -20.12
CA MET A 76 -11.26 4.71 -20.88
C MET A 76 -12.56 4.41 -21.64
N ARG A 77 -12.68 3.24 -22.28
CA ARG A 77 -13.93 2.82 -22.95
C ARG A 77 -15.09 2.65 -21.98
N GLN A 78 -14.85 2.11 -20.78
CA GLN A 78 -15.89 1.96 -19.76
C GLN A 78 -16.40 3.30 -19.26
N VAL A 79 -15.51 4.26 -19.02
CA VAL A 79 -15.86 5.62 -18.57
C VAL A 79 -16.56 6.41 -19.68
N ALA A 80 -16.12 6.28 -20.94
CA ALA A 80 -16.74 6.95 -22.07
C ALA A 80 -18.20 6.50 -22.29
N ARG A 81 -18.48 5.20 -22.09
CA ARG A 81 -19.83 4.62 -22.27
C ARG A 81 -20.85 5.06 -21.20
N LYS A 82 -20.41 5.43 -20.01
CA LYS A 82 -21.28 5.75 -18.87
C LYS A 82 -21.72 7.22 -18.79
N GLY A 83 -21.33 8.08 -19.74
CA GLY A 83 -21.66 9.50 -19.67
C GLY A 83 -21.11 10.19 -18.40
N THR A 84 -20.05 9.66 -17.84
CA THR A 84 -19.48 10.06 -16.55
C THR A 84 -18.94 11.49 -16.55
N PRO A 85 -18.94 12.19 -15.38
CA PRO A 85 -18.43 13.54 -15.26
C PRO A 85 -16.94 13.61 -15.57
N TRP A 86 -16.48 14.79 -16.00
CA TRP A 86 -15.10 15.03 -16.41
C TRP A 86 -14.05 14.63 -15.35
N SER A 87 -14.36 14.83 -14.05
CA SER A 87 -13.48 14.44 -12.94
C SER A 87 -13.20 12.94 -12.89
N GLU A 88 -14.18 12.11 -13.20
CA GLU A 88 -14.01 10.64 -13.26
C GLU A 88 -13.23 10.21 -14.51
N ARG A 89 -13.39 10.95 -15.63
CA ARG A 89 -12.57 10.72 -16.83
C ARG A 89 -11.11 11.02 -16.58
N LEU A 90 -10.80 12.13 -15.94
CA LEU A 90 -9.42 12.43 -15.49
C LEU A 90 -8.89 11.36 -14.54
N GLY A 91 -9.72 10.90 -13.62
CA GLY A 91 -9.35 9.80 -12.74
C GLY A 91 -8.99 8.51 -13.51
N ALA A 92 -9.71 8.19 -14.58
CA ALA A 92 -9.44 6.99 -15.37
C ALA A 92 -8.13 7.06 -16.18
N THR A 93 -7.55 8.24 -16.36
CA THR A 93 -6.23 8.39 -17.01
C THR A 93 -5.07 8.00 -16.10
N LEU A 94 -5.25 8.08 -14.77
CA LEU A 94 -4.23 7.71 -13.81
C LEU A 94 -4.23 6.20 -13.55
N PRO A 95 -3.07 5.59 -13.28
CA PRO A 95 -3.02 4.23 -12.75
C PRO A 95 -3.85 4.11 -11.46
N PRO A 96 -4.53 2.96 -11.24
CA PRO A 96 -5.41 2.78 -10.08
C PRO A 96 -4.68 2.98 -8.74
N GLU A 97 -3.40 2.66 -8.67
CA GLU A 97 -2.57 2.84 -7.48
C GLU A 97 -2.38 4.32 -7.12
N PHE A 98 -2.22 5.20 -8.11
CA PHE A 98 -2.11 6.64 -7.87
C PHE A 98 -3.44 7.23 -7.40
N LEU A 99 -4.55 6.79 -7.99
CA LEU A 99 -5.88 7.18 -7.51
C LEU A 99 -6.13 6.72 -6.08
N ALA A 100 -5.75 5.49 -5.77
CA ALA A 100 -5.85 4.93 -4.44
C ALA A 100 -5.01 5.73 -3.44
N PHE A 101 -3.79 6.12 -3.80
CA PHE A 101 -2.93 6.98 -3.00
C PHE A 101 -3.53 8.36 -2.75
N LEU A 102 -4.11 9.00 -3.78
CA LEU A 102 -4.79 10.29 -3.61
C LEU A 102 -6.02 10.17 -2.70
N LYS A 103 -6.80 9.09 -2.82
CA LYS A 103 -7.92 8.80 -1.93
C LYS A 103 -7.45 8.56 -0.50
N LEU A 104 -6.36 7.79 -0.32
CA LEU A 104 -5.75 7.56 0.98
C LEU A 104 -5.29 8.87 1.62
N GLY A 105 -4.56 9.72 0.87
CA GLY A 105 -4.14 11.03 1.34
C GLY A 105 -5.30 11.93 1.75
N ARG A 106 -6.41 11.90 0.98
CA ARG A 106 -7.65 12.60 1.35
C ARG A 106 -8.24 12.07 2.66
N ALA A 107 -8.29 10.76 2.83
CA ALA A 107 -8.82 10.14 4.05
C ALA A 107 -7.93 10.45 5.27
N MET A 108 -6.60 10.42 5.13
CA MET A 108 -5.66 10.81 6.19
C MET A 108 -5.85 12.28 6.60
N ARG A 109 -5.98 13.17 5.62
CA ARG A 109 -6.29 14.59 5.89
C ARG A 109 -7.63 14.78 6.58
N GLN A 110 -8.66 14.05 6.17
CA GLN A 110 -9.98 14.10 6.84
C GLN A 110 -9.90 13.61 8.28
N GLY A 111 -9.17 12.51 8.54
CA GLY A 111 -8.90 12.02 9.89
C GLY A 111 -8.16 13.05 10.75
N PHE A 112 -7.15 13.74 10.19
CA PHE A 112 -6.46 14.83 10.86
C PHE A 112 -7.38 15.99 11.21
N LEU A 113 -8.21 16.44 10.25
CA LEU A 113 -9.17 17.53 10.48
C LEU A 113 -10.23 17.15 11.52
N ALA A 114 -10.69 15.90 11.50
CA ALA A 114 -11.61 15.39 12.51
C ALA A 114 -10.96 15.40 13.91
N TRP A 115 -9.69 15.00 14.01
CA TRP A 115 -8.91 15.07 15.25
C TRP A 115 -8.77 16.50 15.76
N VAL A 116 -8.37 17.46 14.89
CA VAL A 116 -8.24 18.88 15.27
C VAL A 116 -9.55 19.47 15.72
N ARG A 117 -10.64 19.11 15.04
CA ARG A 117 -12.00 19.56 15.38
C ARG A 117 -12.63 18.80 16.54
N ARG A 118 -11.92 17.86 17.16
CA ARG A 118 -12.41 16.99 18.25
C ARG A 118 -13.72 16.30 17.91
N GLN A 119 -13.89 15.88 16.66
CA GLN A 119 -15.10 15.17 16.24
C GLN A 119 -15.15 13.79 16.92
N PRO A 120 -16.36 13.30 17.27
CA PRO A 120 -16.52 11.95 17.79
C PRO A 120 -16.15 10.92 16.73
N HIS A 121 -15.65 9.77 17.17
CA HIS A 121 -15.37 8.66 16.26
C HIS A 121 -16.68 8.09 15.69
N PRO A 122 -16.69 7.60 14.45
CA PRO A 122 -17.83 6.91 13.87
C PRO A 122 -18.28 5.74 14.74
N ALA A 123 -19.60 5.57 14.85
CA ALA A 123 -20.16 4.41 15.55
C ALA A 123 -19.72 3.10 14.88
N ARG A 124 -19.42 2.09 15.69
CA ARG A 124 -19.03 0.76 15.23
C ARG A 124 -20.10 -0.25 15.65
N PRO A 125 -20.26 -1.36 14.91
CA PRO A 125 -21.16 -2.42 15.32
C PRO A 125 -20.79 -2.96 16.69
N ALA A 126 -21.80 -3.41 17.45
CA ALA A 126 -21.56 -4.06 18.73
C ALA A 126 -20.98 -5.46 18.51
N GLY A 127 -19.93 -5.82 19.24
CA GLY A 127 -19.27 -7.12 19.11
C GLY A 127 -17.98 -7.22 19.91
N ALA A 128 -17.30 -8.35 19.79
CA ALA A 128 -15.99 -8.55 20.37
C ALA A 128 -14.92 -7.83 19.57
N VAL A 129 -14.11 -7.01 20.24
CA VAL A 129 -13.02 -6.26 19.59
C VAL A 129 -11.77 -7.15 19.50
N LEU A 130 -11.26 -7.33 18.28
CA LEU A 130 -10.02 -8.02 17.99
C LEU A 130 -8.93 -6.97 17.73
N THR A 131 -8.08 -6.75 18.71
CA THR A 131 -7.02 -5.73 18.66
C THR A 131 -5.85 -6.17 17.76
N TYR A 132 -5.14 -5.17 17.20
CA TYR A 132 -3.94 -5.36 16.36
C TYR A 132 -2.86 -4.29 16.64
N THR A 133 -3.04 -3.49 17.70
CA THR A 133 -2.13 -2.37 18.02
C THR A 133 -1.51 -2.49 19.41
N GLU A 134 -1.89 -3.48 20.20
CA GLU A 134 -1.40 -3.65 21.58
C GLU A 134 -0.02 -4.29 21.63
N ARG A 135 0.24 -5.30 20.78
CA ARG A 135 1.49 -6.08 20.77
C ARG A 135 2.33 -5.87 19.52
N GLY A 136 1.75 -5.22 18.49
CA GLY A 136 2.37 -5.03 17.19
C GLY A 136 3.28 -3.81 17.09
N ALA A 137 3.92 -3.66 15.92
CA ALA A 137 4.84 -2.57 15.59
C ALA A 137 4.13 -1.23 15.30
N TYR A 138 2.79 -1.18 15.28
CA TYR A 138 2.04 0.00 14.86
C TYR A 138 2.51 1.30 15.53
N SER A 139 2.54 1.32 16.87
CA SER A 139 2.93 2.52 17.63
C SER A 139 4.40 2.88 17.41
N THR A 140 5.28 1.88 17.29
CA THR A 140 6.71 2.07 17.02
C THR A 140 6.96 2.65 15.63
N VAL A 141 6.25 2.15 14.61
CA VAL A 141 6.36 2.66 13.23
C VAL A 141 5.89 4.12 13.15
N LEU A 142 4.77 4.47 13.82
CA LEU A 142 4.32 5.85 13.85
C LEU A 142 5.30 6.77 14.60
N ALA A 143 5.84 6.33 15.73
CA ALA A 143 6.85 7.08 16.47
C ALA A 143 8.11 7.30 15.63
N PHE A 144 8.56 6.27 14.91
CA PHE A 144 9.70 6.36 14.00
C PHE A 144 9.44 7.33 12.85
N ALA A 145 8.22 7.32 12.25
CA ALA A 145 7.86 8.27 11.19
C ALA A 145 7.88 9.72 11.67
N VAL A 146 7.40 9.99 12.89
CA VAL A 146 7.47 11.33 13.51
C VAL A 146 8.93 11.72 13.76
N PHE A 147 9.70 10.82 14.34
CA PHE A 147 11.13 11.04 14.64
C PHE A 147 11.92 11.33 13.36
N SER A 148 11.73 10.53 12.29
CA SER A 148 12.36 10.76 10.99
C SER A 148 12.02 12.12 10.43
N ALA A 149 10.74 12.50 10.40
CA ALA A 149 10.32 13.80 9.90
C ALA A 149 10.95 14.97 10.70
N CYS A 150 11.11 14.82 12.02
CA CYS A 150 11.75 15.83 12.86
C CYS A 150 13.27 15.94 12.64
N ILE A 151 13.93 14.80 12.37
CA ILE A 151 15.40 14.78 12.13
C ILE A 151 15.75 15.20 10.69
N GLU A 152 14.93 14.83 9.72
CA GLU A 152 15.14 15.21 8.32
C GLU A 152 15.23 16.72 8.14
N LEU A 153 14.40 17.49 8.83
CA LEU A 153 14.39 18.97 8.69
C LEU A 153 15.75 19.63 8.95
N PRO A 154 16.45 19.42 10.10
CA PRO A 154 17.75 20.02 10.32
C PRO A 154 18.84 19.42 9.42
N ILE A 155 18.74 18.14 9.05
CA ILE A 155 19.69 17.49 8.14
C ILE A 155 19.57 18.11 6.75
N ASP A 156 18.35 18.22 6.21
CA ASP A 156 18.11 18.83 4.90
C ASP A 156 18.56 20.29 4.89
N ALA A 157 18.33 21.03 5.98
CA ALA A 157 18.79 22.40 6.13
C ALA A 157 20.32 22.50 6.09
N ALA A 158 21.03 21.60 6.81
CA ALA A 158 22.47 21.54 6.81
C ALA A 158 23.04 21.16 5.44
N ILE A 159 22.50 20.11 4.81
CA ILE A 159 22.89 19.67 3.46
C ILE A 159 22.68 20.80 2.45
N ALA A 160 21.50 21.42 2.45
CA ALA A 160 21.20 22.51 1.53
C ALA A 160 22.14 23.71 1.74
N THR A 161 22.56 23.99 2.97
CA THR A 161 23.49 25.08 3.28
C THR A 161 24.91 24.77 2.83
N ILE A 162 25.36 23.52 2.92
CA ILE A 162 26.71 23.09 2.57
C ILE A 162 26.89 22.93 1.06
N PHE A 163 25.90 22.39 0.36
CA PHE A 163 26.03 21.93 -1.04
C PHE A 163 25.33 22.83 -2.06
N ILE A 164 24.55 23.85 -1.63
CA ILE A 164 23.77 24.68 -2.52
C ILE A 164 24.10 26.14 -2.29
N ASP A 165 24.83 26.72 -3.24
CA ASP A 165 25.26 28.14 -3.17
C ASP A 165 24.10 29.09 -3.49
N GLU A 166 23.21 28.69 -4.42
CA GLU A 166 22.11 29.56 -4.87
C GLU A 166 21.03 29.71 -3.79
N PRO A 167 20.82 30.94 -3.25
CA PRO A 167 19.89 31.17 -2.14
C PRO A 167 18.45 30.81 -2.46
N ARG A 168 17.99 31.00 -3.71
CA ARG A 168 16.63 30.70 -4.15
C ARG A 168 16.36 29.19 -4.15
N VAL A 169 17.32 28.40 -4.67
CA VAL A 169 17.22 26.95 -4.68
C VAL A 169 17.21 26.39 -3.25
N ARG A 170 18.05 26.94 -2.38
CA ARG A 170 18.06 26.60 -0.94
C ARG A 170 16.73 26.87 -0.29
N ALA A 171 16.15 28.07 -0.52
CA ALA A 171 14.84 28.42 0.04
C ALA A 171 13.72 27.47 -0.46
N ILE A 172 13.72 27.12 -1.75
CA ILE A 172 12.75 26.18 -2.31
C ILE A 172 12.88 24.81 -1.63
N LEU A 173 14.11 24.28 -1.45
CA LEU A 173 14.33 23.01 -0.78
C LEU A 173 13.85 23.03 0.67
N HIS A 174 14.13 24.09 1.43
CA HIS A 174 13.62 24.22 2.80
C HIS A 174 12.07 24.21 2.84
N VAL A 175 11.42 24.92 1.93
CA VAL A 175 9.95 24.93 1.83
C VAL A 175 9.44 23.52 1.49
N CYS A 176 10.08 22.82 0.55
CA CYS A 176 9.71 21.45 0.19
C CYS A 176 9.89 20.47 1.36
N SER A 177 11.02 20.52 2.07
CA SER A 177 11.26 19.67 3.26
C SER A 177 10.24 19.95 4.36
N LEU A 178 9.98 21.23 4.65
CA LEU A 178 8.97 21.61 5.65
C LEU A 178 7.57 21.12 5.27
N PHE A 179 7.18 21.25 4.00
CA PHE A 179 5.91 20.75 3.47
C PHE A 179 5.81 19.23 3.56
N SER A 180 6.89 18.52 3.23
CA SER A 180 6.98 17.05 3.35
C SER A 180 6.79 16.61 4.80
N ALA A 181 7.56 17.18 5.73
CA ALA A 181 7.46 16.85 7.15
C ALA A 181 6.05 17.15 7.70
N ALA A 182 5.48 18.31 7.38
CA ALA A 182 4.11 18.68 7.79
C ALA A 182 3.09 17.67 7.24
N THR A 183 3.26 17.21 6.00
CA THR A 183 2.38 16.21 5.38
C THR A 183 2.49 14.86 6.09
N ILE A 184 3.70 14.40 6.41
CA ILE A 184 3.93 13.16 7.16
C ILE A 184 3.28 13.25 8.55
N LEU A 185 3.51 14.33 9.28
CA LEU A 185 2.91 14.53 10.61
C LEU A 185 1.38 14.58 10.56
N MET A 186 0.81 15.24 9.56
CA MET A 186 -0.63 15.27 9.33
C MET A 186 -1.18 13.85 9.07
N TRP A 187 -0.50 13.06 8.25
CA TRP A 187 -0.91 11.69 7.94
C TRP A 187 -0.82 10.78 9.18
N VAL A 188 0.27 10.87 9.93
CA VAL A 188 0.44 10.11 11.18
C VAL A 188 -0.65 10.44 12.19
N ALA A 189 -0.96 11.73 12.38
CA ALA A 189 -2.02 12.16 13.29
C ALA A 189 -3.40 11.70 12.82
N GLY A 190 -3.70 11.82 11.52
CA GLY A 190 -4.96 11.37 10.92
C GLY A 190 -5.14 9.86 11.02
N ASP A 191 -4.12 9.08 10.69
CA ASP A 191 -4.12 7.62 10.81
C ASP A 191 -4.36 7.18 12.26
N ARG A 192 -3.58 7.76 13.19
CA ARG A 192 -3.70 7.45 14.62
C ARG A 192 -5.10 7.73 15.15
N TRP A 193 -5.72 8.84 14.74
CA TRP A 193 -7.09 9.15 15.14
C TRP A 193 -8.08 8.10 14.64
N MET A 194 -8.00 7.72 13.35
CA MET A 194 -8.90 6.73 12.76
C MET A 194 -8.72 5.34 13.38
N VAL A 195 -7.48 4.89 13.58
CA VAL A 195 -7.16 3.58 14.15
C VAL A 195 -7.60 3.50 15.61
N ARG A 196 -7.39 4.57 16.40
CA ARG A 196 -7.87 4.63 17.79
C ARG A 196 -9.40 4.58 17.87
N GLY A 197 -10.10 5.23 16.95
CA GLY A 197 -11.55 5.16 16.86
C GLY A 197 -12.06 3.78 16.49
N ALA A 198 -11.33 3.07 15.64
CA ALA A 198 -11.65 1.70 15.25
C ALA A 198 -11.45 0.70 16.40
N LYS A 199 -10.50 0.94 17.32
CA LYS A 199 -10.08 0.06 18.44
C LYS A 199 -9.59 -1.34 18.01
N GLY A 200 -9.88 -1.80 16.81
CA GLY A 200 -9.58 -3.13 16.28
C GLY A 200 -10.59 -3.55 15.21
N HIS A 201 -10.52 -4.78 14.78
CA HIS A 201 -11.60 -5.41 14.03
C HIS A 201 -12.73 -5.76 14.97
N VAL A 202 -13.97 -5.81 14.49
CA VAL A 202 -15.12 -6.15 15.32
C VAL A 202 -15.71 -7.46 14.84
N LEU A 203 -15.77 -8.43 15.74
CA LEU A 203 -16.43 -9.70 15.53
C LEU A 203 -17.86 -9.59 16.06
N THR A 204 -18.83 -9.53 15.16
CA THR A 204 -20.27 -9.60 15.50
C THR A 204 -20.72 -11.05 15.59
N GLY A 205 -22.03 -11.27 15.82
CA GLY A 205 -22.58 -12.64 15.86
C GLY A 205 -22.52 -13.37 14.50
N ASP A 206 -22.47 -12.64 13.39
CA ASP A 206 -22.63 -13.13 12.03
C ASP A 206 -21.49 -12.74 11.08
N ALA A 207 -20.65 -11.77 11.44
CA ALA A 207 -19.62 -11.26 10.56
C ALA A 207 -18.37 -10.76 11.30
N LEU A 208 -17.26 -10.71 10.58
CA LEU A 208 -16.02 -10.02 10.95
C LEU A 208 -15.95 -8.68 10.20
N ASP A 209 -16.10 -7.57 10.92
CA ASP A 209 -15.91 -6.22 10.39
C ASP A 209 -14.42 -5.84 10.51
N LEU A 210 -13.73 -5.87 9.38
CA LEU A 210 -12.33 -5.48 9.27
C LEU A 210 -12.20 -3.96 9.20
N SER A 211 -11.27 -3.40 9.98
CA SER A 211 -10.97 -1.97 9.91
C SER A 211 -9.56 -1.68 10.39
N ILE A 212 -8.77 -1.00 9.56
CA ILE A 212 -7.49 -0.38 9.91
C ILE A 212 -7.52 1.07 9.42
N GLY A 213 -8.29 1.92 10.09
CA GLY A 213 -8.43 3.31 9.69
C GLY A 213 -8.81 3.47 8.21
N ALA A 214 -8.03 4.28 7.45
CA ALA A 214 -8.22 4.44 6.01
C ALA A 214 -7.52 3.37 5.17
N ARG A 215 -6.69 2.49 5.77
CA ARG A 215 -5.85 1.54 5.05
C ARG A 215 -6.55 0.25 4.70
N ALA A 216 -7.44 -0.23 5.54
CA ALA A 216 -8.20 -1.42 5.21
C ALA A 216 -9.61 -1.38 5.83
N SER A 217 -10.57 -1.92 5.09
CA SER A 217 -11.95 -2.13 5.56
C SER A 217 -12.63 -3.22 4.76
N GLY A 218 -13.58 -3.89 5.37
CA GLY A 218 -14.40 -4.92 4.72
C GLY A 218 -15.23 -5.69 5.73
N ILE A 219 -16.26 -6.33 5.27
CA ILE A 219 -17.11 -7.20 6.08
C ILE A 219 -17.01 -8.61 5.51
N ILE A 220 -16.65 -9.56 6.38
CA ILE A 220 -16.57 -10.98 6.03
C ILE A 220 -17.64 -11.70 6.85
N PRO A 221 -18.72 -12.18 6.23
CA PRO A 221 -19.67 -13.05 6.89
C PRO A 221 -18.99 -14.31 7.46
N LEU A 222 -19.35 -14.77 8.64
CA LEU A 222 -18.70 -15.94 9.27
C LEU A 222 -18.95 -17.22 8.45
N ASP A 223 -20.10 -17.34 7.82
CA ASP A 223 -20.44 -18.44 6.90
C ASP A 223 -19.60 -18.44 5.62
N ALA A 224 -19.06 -17.28 5.23
CA ALA A 224 -18.12 -17.15 4.11
C ALA A 224 -16.71 -17.70 4.43
N ILE A 225 -16.41 -17.96 5.71
CA ILE A 225 -15.11 -18.45 6.14
C ILE A 225 -15.08 -19.98 6.07
N ALA A 226 -14.27 -20.53 5.18
CA ALA A 226 -14.05 -21.97 5.08
C ALA A 226 -13.07 -22.51 6.13
N GLY A 227 -12.16 -21.68 6.65
CA GLY A 227 -11.21 -22.05 7.67
C GLY A 227 -10.41 -20.87 8.21
N CYS A 228 -9.91 -21.02 9.43
CA CYS A 228 -9.09 -20.04 10.13
C CYS A 228 -7.90 -20.75 10.74
N ASP A 229 -6.71 -20.49 10.22
CA ASP A 229 -5.47 -21.15 10.61
C ASP A 229 -4.45 -20.14 11.13
N ASN A 230 -3.62 -20.55 12.10
CA ASN A 230 -2.49 -19.75 12.53
C ASN A 230 -1.39 -19.77 11.45
N LEU A 231 -0.85 -18.60 11.16
CA LEU A 231 0.18 -18.42 10.16
C LEU A 231 1.54 -18.27 10.85
N THR A 232 2.44 -19.24 10.64
CA THR A 232 3.81 -19.24 11.20
C THR A 232 4.88 -18.93 10.15
N GLU A 233 4.49 -18.85 8.89
CA GLU A 233 5.36 -18.60 7.74
C GLU A 233 4.95 -17.34 6.98
N LYS A 234 5.82 -16.89 6.06
CA LYS A 234 5.50 -15.74 5.20
C LYS A 234 4.31 -16.06 4.28
N PRO A 235 3.39 -15.11 4.03
CA PRO A 235 2.25 -15.31 3.15
C PRO A 235 2.59 -15.90 1.78
N ASP A 236 3.72 -15.47 1.19
CA ASP A 236 4.14 -15.95 -0.13
C ASP A 236 4.54 -17.44 -0.12
N LEU A 237 5.14 -17.93 0.96
CA LEU A 237 5.48 -19.35 1.14
C LEU A 237 4.20 -20.16 1.37
N TRP A 238 3.31 -19.66 2.18
CA TRP A 238 2.01 -20.27 2.43
C TRP A 238 1.21 -20.41 1.12
N CYS A 239 1.11 -19.33 0.33
CA CYS A 239 0.44 -19.34 -0.97
C CYS A 239 1.03 -20.39 -1.92
N LYS A 240 2.35 -20.46 -2.02
CA LYS A 240 3.04 -21.48 -2.86
C LYS A 240 2.73 -22.91 -2.42
N ARG A 241 2.71 -23.16 -1.11
CA ARG A 241 2.43 -24.48 -0.53
C ARG A 241 0.99 -24.91 -0.80
N HIS A 242 0.04 -23.98 -0.76
CA HIS A 242 -1.40 -24.27 -0.91
C HIS A 242 -1.92 -24.04 -2.34
N GLY A 243 -1.05 -23.71 -3.29
CA GLY A 243 -1.44 -23.50 -4.69
C GLY A 243 -2.34 -22.28 -4.92
N VAL A 244 -2.34 -21.30 -3.99
CA VAL A 244 -3.14 -20.07 -4.08
C VAL A 244 -2.33 -18.99 -4.79
N ALA A 245 -2.91 -18.36 -5.81
CA ALA A 245 -2.24 -17.26 -6.49
C ALA A 245 -2.22 -16.01 -5.59
N ARG A 246 -1.07 -15.33 -5.50
CA ARG A 246 -0.90 -14.14 -4.63
C ARG A 246 -1.90 -13.02 -4.94
N ARG A 247 -2.27 -12.86 -6.20
CA ARG A 247 -3.28 -11.89 -6.64
C ARG A 247 -4.69 -12.16 -6.09
N ASP A 248 -4.98 -13.40 -5.72
CA ASP A 248 -6.27 -13.81 -5.17
C ASP A 248 -6.28 -13.75 -3.64
N THR A 249 -5.30 -13.08 -3.05
CA THR A 249 -5.18 -12.91 -1.60
C THR A 249 -5.09 -11.45 -1.19
N VAL A 250 -5.51 -11.17 0.04
CA VAL A 250 -5.43 -9.84 0.64
C VAL A 250 -4.69 -9.90 1.97
N THR A 251 -3.86 -8.91 2.25
CA THR A 251 -3.21 -8.75 3.55
C THR A 251 -3.79 -7.54 4.26
N VAL A 252 -4.35 -7.78 5.45
CA VAL A 252 -4.94 -6.78 6.34
C VAL A 252 -4.13 -6.76 7.63
N SER A 253 -3.06 -5.99 7.60
CA SER A 253 -2.19 -5.77 8.75
C SER A 253 -1.75 -4.32 8.79
N PRO A 254 -1.61 -3.70 9.98
CA PRO A 254 -1.12 -2.33 10.06
C PRO A 254 0.32 -2.21 9.54
N PHE A 255 1.27 -2.97 10.12
CA PHE A 255 2.69 -3.00 9.73
C PHE A 255 3.35 -4.34 10.07
N ASP A 256 2.67 -5.20 10.80
CA ASP A 256 3.20 -6.45 11.30
C ASP A 256 3.08 -7.58 10.28
N ALA A 257 3.90 -8.60 10.42
CA ALA A 257 3.71 -9.83 9.67
C ALA A 257 2.38 -10.48 10.09
N PRO A 258 1.53 -10.89 9.15
CA PRO A 258 0.29 -11.60 9.47
C PRO A 258 0.56 -12.86 10.26
N ASN A 259 -0.31 -13.16 11.23
CA ASN A 259 -0.24 -14.36 12.07
C ASN A 259 -1.49 -15.24 11.98
N VAL A 260 -2.47 -14.83 11.16
CA VAL A 260 -3.69 -15.58 10.86
C VAL A 260 -3.93 -15.59 9.36
N VAL A 261 -4.42 -16.71 8.84
CA VAL A 261 -4.97 -16.82 7.50
C VAL A 261 -6.42 -17.29 7.57
N LEU A 262 -7.32 -16.51 6.96
CA LEU A 262 -8.70 -16.89 6.71
C LEU A 262 -8.79 -17.42 5.27
N ARG A 263 -9.25 -18.65 5.12
CA ARG A 263 -9.64 -19.20 3.81
C ARG A 263 -11.10 -18.90 3.58
N LEU A 264 -11.42 -18.27 2.46
CA LEU A 264 -12.81 -17.94 2.13
C LEU A 264 -13.40 -18.97 1.15
N ARG A 265 -14.71 -19.12 1.21
CA ARG A 265 -15.45 -19.95 0.25
C ARG A 265 -15.44 -19.24 -1.10
N PRO A 266 -15.23 -19.95 -2.24
CA PRO A 266 -15.10 -19.32 -3.56
C PRO A 266 -16.31 -18.50 -3.99
N GLU A 267 -17.49 -18.85 -3.49
CA GLU A 267 -18.79 -18.23 -3.89
C GLU A 267 -19.17 -17.03 -3.00
N ALA A 268 -18.38 -16.73 -1.98
CA ALA A 268 -18.71 -15.66 -1.04
C ALA A 268 -18.48 -14.27 -1.67
N PRO A 269 -19.51 -13.41 -1.75
CA PRO A 269 -19.40 -12.08 -2.34
C PRO A 269 -18.69 -11.09 -1.41
N VAL A 270 -17.48 -11.43 -0.96
CA VAL A 270 -16.68 -10.60 -0.05
C VAL A 270 -15.87 -9.58 -0.84
N THR A 271 -15.96 -8.31 -0.45
CA THR A 271 -15.10 -7.26 -0.97
C THR A 271 -14.28 -6.65 0.16
N ILE A 272 -12.97 -6.64 0.00
CA ILE A 272 -12.05 -6.05 0.98
C ILE A 272 -11.32 -4.89 0.31
N MET A 273 -11.39 -3.74 0.96
CA MET A 273 -10.63 -2.56 0.58
C MET A 273 -9.27 -2.58 1.28
N THR A 274 -8.18 -2.48 0.53
CA THR A 274 -6.85 -2.26 1.10
C THR A 274 -6.18 -1.10 0.37
N TYR A 275 -5.67 -0.12 1.13
CA TYR A 275 -5.09 1.11 0.59
C TYR A 275 -5.97 1.77 -0.47
N GLN A 276 -7.29 1.79 -0.25
CA GLN A 276 -8.31 2.34 -1.16
C GLN A 276 -8.47 1.58 -2.50
N MET A 277 -7.96 0.37 -2.60
CA MET A 277 -8.18 -0.56 -3.72
C MET A 277 -9.07 -1.71 -3.27
N ALA A 278 -10.08 -2.02 -4.08
CA ALA A 278 -11.00 -3.13 -3.82
C ALA A 278 -10.46 -4.45 -4.38
N THR A 279 -10.41 -5.47 -3.53
CA THR A 279 -10.22 -6.86 -3.97
C THR A 279 -11.54 -7.59 -3.78
N GLN A 280 -12.09 -8.12 -4.87
CA GLN A 280 -13.34 -8.87 -4.88
C GLN A 280 -13.06 -10.36 -4.73
N ALA A 281 -13.89 -11.04 -3.95
CA ALA A 281 -13.84 -12.48 -3.70
C ALA A 281 -12.41 -13.04 -3.51
N PRO A 282 -11.62 -12.51 -2.56
CA PRO A 282 -10.29 -13.06 -2.30
C PRO A 282 -10.40 -14.51 -1.81
N ALA A 283 -9.51 -15.39 -2.28
CA ALA A 283 -9.46 -16.76 -1.80
C ALA A 283 -8.99 -16.85 -0.34
N CYS A 284 -8.08 -15.95 0.04
CA CYS A 284 -7.54 -15.90 1.40
C CYS A 284 -7.31 -14.46 1.87
N VAL A 285 -7.49 -14.27 3.19
CA VAL A 285 -7.20 -13.01 3.89
C VAL A 285 -6.16 -13.27 4.97
N PHE A 286 -5.03 -12.61 4.88
CA PHE A 286 -3.98 -12.64 5.88
C PHE A 286 -4.17 -11.49 6.87
N LEU A 287 -4.29 -11.82 8.16
CA LEU A 287 -4.53 -10.85 9.23
C LEU A 287 -3.39 -10.84 10.23
N TYR A 288 -3.14 -9.70 10.85
CA TYR A 288 -2.42 -9.63 12.11
C TYR A 288 -3.40 -9.31 13.24
N LEU A 289 -3.37 -10.12 14.30
CA LEU A 289 -4.17 -9.96 15.51
C LEU A 289 -3.28 -10.12 16.74
N ASP A 290 -3.52 -9.30 17.77
CA ASP A 290 -2.80 -9.44 19.05
C ASP A 290 -3.18 -10.76 19.78
N ARG A 291 -4.40 -11.26 19.52
CA ARG A 291 -4.97 -12.49 20.12
C ARG A 291 -5.69 -13.31 19.03
N PRO A 292 -4.95 -14.03 18.18
CA PRO A 292 -5.52 -14.77 17.06
C PRO A 292 -6.47 -15.90 17.48
N GLU A 293 -6.28 -16.45 18.67
CA GLU A 293 -7.10 -17.54 19.22
C GLU A 293 -8.58 -17.17 19.38
N LEU A 294 -8.90 -15.90 19.63
CA LEU A 294 -10.28 -15.44 19.76
C LEU A 294 -11.07 -15.57 18.46
N LEU A 295 -10.44 -15.24 17.34
CA LEU A 295 -11.07 -15.38 16.02
C LEU A 295 -11.22 -16.86 15.66
N GLY A 296 -10.20 -17.68 15.87
CA GLY A 296 -10.25 -19.12 15.61
C GLY A 296 -11.36 -19.83 16.40
N ALA A 297 -11.55 -19.46 17.66
CA ALA A 297 -12.64 -20.00 18.49
C ALA A 297 -14.04 -19.60 17.99
N ALA A 298 -14.19 -18.37 17.50
CA ALA A 298 -15.48 -17.90 16.98
C ALA A 298 -15.84 -18.55 15.64
N VAL A 299 -14.87 -18.69 14.74
CA VAL A 299 -15.08 -19.37 13.45
C VAL A 299 -15.48 -20.84 13.66
N ARG A 300 -14.82 -21.57 14.56
CA ARG A 300 -15.21 -22.95 14.88
C ARG A 300 -16.65 -23.05 15.38
N ARG A 301 -17.05 -22.20 16.32
CA ARG A 301 -18.44 -22.17 16.83
C ARG A 301 -19.46 -21.90 15.73
N SER A 302 -19.17 -21.01 14.80
CA SER A 302 -20.04 -20.72 13.65
C SER A 302 -20.13 -21.86 12.66
N GLN A 303 -19.15 -22.77 12.61
CA GLN A 303 -19.15 -23.94 11.74
C GLN A 303 -19.88 -25.15 12.36
N GLU A 304 -20.04 -25.16 13.68
CA GLU A 304 -20.73 -26.21 14.44
C GLU A 304 -22.24 -25.93 14.61
N ALA A 305 -22.67 -24.68 14.40
CA ALA A 305 -24.06 -24.23 14.47
C ALA A 305 -24.80 -24.38 13.14
#